data_a1147765e6615e00fbe53e27542442df
#
_entry.id   a1147765e6615e00fbe53e27542442df
#
_cell.length_a   1.000
_cell.length_b   1.000
_cell.length_c   1.000
_cell.angle_alpha   90.00
_cell.angle_beta   90.00
_cell.angle_gamma   90.00
#
_symmetry.space_group_name_H-M   'P 1'
#
loop_
_entity.id
_entity.type
_entity.pdbx_description
1 polymer ?
#
loop_
_entity_poly.entity_id
_entity_poly.type
_entity_poly.pdbx_seq_one_letter_code
_entity_poly.pdbx_strand_id
1 'polypeptide(L)' 'MTPEQLRIALRELNGERDCMLAFTGMPEHESHLTVHRAMLIPDEPDHLVKLTDGKSVYIVKAELVAWVRITLKKIE' A
#
# COMPACT_ATOMS: atom_id res chain seq x y z
N MET A 1 -0.88 10.87 4.57
CA MET A 1 -1.74 11.06 3.37
C MET A 1 -3.21 10.87 3.73
N THR A 2 -4.09 11.50 2.99
CA THR A 2 -5.51 11.15 3.11
C THR A 2 -5.75 9.80 2.44
N PRO A 3 -6.84 9.09 2.79
CA PRO A 3 -7.18 7.84 2.10
C PRO A 3 -7.33 8.03 0.59
N GLU A 4 -7.90 9.15 0.16
CA GLU A 4 -8.08 9.45 -1.26
C GLU A 4 -6.75 9.63 -1.97
N GLN A 5 -5.81 10.37 -1.36
CA GLN A 5 -4.48 10.55 -1.92
C GLN A 5 -3.75 9.21 -2.04
N LEU A 6 -3.86 8.38 -1.02
CA LEU A 6 -3.20 7.08 -1.03
C LEU A 6 -3.80 6.17 -2.11
N ARG A 7 -5.12 6.16 -2.28
CA ARG A 7 -5.76 5.40 -3.34
C ARG A 7 -5.30 5.85 -4.73
N ILE A 8 -5.18 7.16 -4.93
CA ILE A 8 -4.69 7.70 -6.21
C ILE A 8 -3.26 7.21 -6.45
N ALA A 9 -2.41 7.26 -5.43
CA ALA A 9 -1.02 6.82 -5.56
C ALA A 9 -0.91 5.32 -5.88
N LEU A 10 -1.82 4.50 -5.36
CA LEU A 10 -1.76 3.05 -5.48
C LEU A 10 -2.60 2.47 -6.60
N ARG A 11 -3.34 3.31 -7.34
CA ARG A 11 -4.32 2.80 -8.32
C ARG A 11 -3.70 2.01 -9.46
N GLU A 12 -2.43 2.24 -9.74
CA GLU A 12 -1.75 1.53 -10.82
C GLU A 12 -1.30 0.12 -10.45
N LEU A 13 -1.38 -0.25 -9.17
CA LEU A 13 -0.97 -1.57 -8.72
C LEU A 13 -1.95 -2.62 -9.24
N ASN A 14 -1.42 -3.61 -9.97
CA ASN A 14 -2.21 -4.63 -10.63
C ASN A 14 -1.69 -6.04 -10.38
N GLY A 15 -0.91 -6.23 -9.33
CA GLY A 15 -0.34 -7.53 -8.99
C GLY A 15 0.99 -7.83 -9.64
N GLU A 16 1.59 -6.87 -10.36
CA GLU A 16 2.84 -7.08 -11.07
C GLU A 16 4.03 -6.37 -10.44
N ARG A 17 3.81 -5.47 -9.49
CA ARG A 17 4.86 -4.65 -8.91
C ARG A 17 4.85 -4.71 -7.40
N ASP A 18 6.03 -4.58 -6.82
CA ASP A 18 6.15 -4.45 -5.37
C ASP A 18 5.87 -3.02 -4.94
N CYS A 19 5.29 -2.88 -3.76
CA CYS A 19 5.00 -1.60 -3.16
C CYS A 19 5.56 -1.57 -1.75
N MET A 20 6.25 -0.49 -1.40
CA MET A 20 6.69 -0.27 -0.03
C MET A 20 6.03 0.99 0.50
N LEU A 21 5.47 0.89 1.71
CA LEU A 21 4.88 2.02 2.41
C LEU A 21 5.72 2.32 3.65
N ALA A 22 5.95 3.60 3.91
CA ALA A 22 6.63 4.04 5.11
C ALA A 22 5.64 4.77 6.00
N PHE A 23 5.66 4.44 7.29
CA PHE A 23 4.72 4.98 8.28
C PHE A 23 5.43 5.89 9.26
N THR A 24 4.75 6.97 9.68
CA THR A 24 5.24 7.86 10.72
C THR A 24 4.78 7.36 12.09
N GLY A 25 5.56 7.69 13.13
CA GLY A 25 5.17 7.40 14.51
C GLY A 25 5.32 5.94 14.93
N MET A 26 5.91 5.10 14.09
CA MET A 26 6.13 3.69 14.38
C MET A 26 7.58 3.45 14.79
N PRO A 27 7.86 2.40 15.60
CA PRO A 27 9.23 1.98 15.82
C PRO A 27 9.94 1.68 14.51
N GLU A 28 11.24 1.95 14.44
CA GLU A 28 11.99 1.85 13.19
C GLU A 28 11.81 0.50 12.49
N HIS A 29 11.85 -0.58 13.23
CA HIS A 29 11.72 -1.94 12.65
C HIS A 29 10.29 -2.26 12.18
N GLU A 30 9.33 -1.40 12.50
CA GLU A 30 7.92 -1.57 12.09
C GLU A 30 7.45 -0.43 11.18
N SER A 31 8.37 0.49 10.80
CA SER A 31 8.01 1.69 10.07
C SER A 31 7.80 1.48 8.58
N HIS A 32 8.09 0.29 8.07
CA HIS A 32 7.97 -0.02 6.66
C HIS A 32 7.16 -1.29 6.46
N LEU A 33 6.36 -1.30 5.40
CA LEU A 33 5.62 -2.47 4.95
C LEU A 33 5.91 -2.68 3.47
N THR A 34 6.38 -3.87 3.11
CA THR A 34 6.57 -4.25 1.72
C THR A 34 5.48 -5.23 1.33
N VAL A 35 4.77 -4.92 0.26
CA VAL A 35 3.73 -5.80 -0.30
C VAL A 35 4.23 -6.24 -1.67
N HIS A 36 4.51 -7.53 -1.81
CA HIS A 36 5.01 -8.10 -3.06
C HIS A 36 3.85 -8.33 -4.02
N ARG A 37 4.06 -7.98 -5.29
CA ARG A 37 3.04 -8.10 -6.32
C ARG A 37 1.72 -7.49 -5.84
N ALA A 38 1.81 -6.24 -5.41
CA ALA A 38 0.73 -5.57 -4.72
C ALA A 38 -0.42 -5.24 -5.66
N MET A 39 -1.62 -5.33 -5.11
CA MET A 39 -2.84 -4.92 -5.78
C MET A 39 -3.67 -4.09 -4.80
N LEU A 40 -4.20 -2.98 -5.26
CA LEU A 40 -5.12 -2.17 -4.47
C LEU A 40 -6.50 -2.79 -4.54
N ILE A 41 -7.10 -3.05 -3.39
CA ILE A 41 -8.48 -3.53 -3.32
C ILE A 41 -9.40 -2.33 -3.55
N PRO A 42 -10.42 -2.46 -4.42
CA PRO A 42 -11.36 -1.37 -4.68
C PRO A 42 -12.02 -0.85 -3.41
N ASP A 43 -12.42 0.42 -3.44
CA ASP A 43 -13.07 1.05 -2.30
C ASP A 43 -14.33 0.28 -1.87
N GLU A 44 -14.42 0.02 -0.59
CA GLU A 44 -15.53 -0.69 0.02
C GLU A 44 -16.27 0.25 0.96
N PRO A 45 -17.49 -0.12 1.44
CA PRO A 45 -18.28 0.77 2.30
C PRO A 45 -17.57 1.26 3.56
N ASP A 46 -16.57 0.52 4.07
CA ASP A 46 -15.80 0.95 5.24
C ASP A 46 -14.75 2.03 4.89
N HIS A 47 -14.50 2.27 3.60
CA HIS A 47 -13.54 3.25 3.09
C HIS A 47 -12.10 3.07 3.58
N LEU A 48 -11.76 1.89 4.07
CA LEU A 48 -10.39 1.58 4.48
C LEU A 48 -9.53 1.32 3.25
N VAL A 49 -8.26 1.71 3.33
CA VAL A 49 -7.30 1.43 2.25
C VAL A 49 -6.73 0.03 2.47
N LYS A 50 -6.93 -0.83 1.50
CA LYS A 50 -6.53 -2.24 1.58
C LYS A 50 -5.68 -2.63 0.39
N LEU A 51 -4.61 -3.36 0.67
CA LEU A 51 -3.72 -3.93 -0.33
C LEU A 51 -3.68 -5.43 -0.16
N THR A 52 -3.38 -6.14 -1.22
CA THR A 52 -3.20 -7.60 -1.14
C THR A 52 -1.98 -8.02 -1.94
N ASP A 53 -1.32 -9.09 -1.49
CA ASP A 53 -0.26 -9.78 -2.24
C ASP A 53 -0.78 -11.10 -2.83
N GLY A 54 -2.09 -11.33 -2.77
CA GLY A 54 -2.72 -12.57 -3.21
C GLY A 54 -2.84 -13.62 -2.11
N LYS A 55 -2.19 -13.41 -0.97
CA LYS A 55 -2.23 -14.33 0.17
C LYS A 55 -2.81 -13.68 1.41
N SER A 56 -2.56 -12.41 1.57
CA SER A 56 -2.98 -11.64 2.75
C SER A 56 -3.57 -10.32 2.30
N VAL A 57 -4.42 -9.75 3.15
CA VAL A 57 -4.94 -8.41 2.97
C VAL A 57 -4.28 -7.52 4.04
N TYR A 58 -3.71 -6.41 3.59
CA TYR A 58 -3.09 -5.42 4.46
C TYR A 58 -4.01 -4.20 4.53
N ILE A 59 -4.50 -3.90 5.71
CA ILE A 59 -5.35 -2.74 5.94
C ILE A 59 -4.45 -1.65 6.50
N VAL A 60 -4.35 -0.52 5.78
CA VAL A 60 -3.39 0.53 6.11
C VAL A 60 -4.11 1.78 6.55
N LYS A 61 -3.57 2.44 7.56
CA LYS A 61 -4.06 3.73 8.01
C LYS A 61 -3.34 4.81 7.20
N ALA A 62 -4.07 5.39 6.24
CA ALA A 62 -3.50 6.35 5.31
C ALA A 62 -2.86 7.54 6.00
N GLU A 63 -3.44 8.00 7.12
CA GLU A 63 -2.94 9.15 7.86
C GLU A 63 -1.51 8.96 8.39
N LEU A 64 -1.10 7.71 8.57
CA LEU A 64 0.24 7.38 9.06
C LEU A 64 1.24 7.15 7.93
N VAL A 65 0.81 7.15 6.68
CA VAL A 65 1.71 6.91 5.54
C VAL A 65 2.46 8.19 5.22
N ALA A 66 3.78 8.12 5.28
CA ALA A 66 4.67 9.23 4.95
C ALA A 66 5.00 9.27 3.47
N TRP A 67 5.34 8.11 2.89
CA TRP A 67 5.63 8.00 1.46
C TRP A 67 5.41 6.57 1.00
N VAL A 68 5.29 6.42 -0.31
CA VAL A 68 5.08 5.14 -0.97
C VAL A 68 6.11 5.00 -2.08
N ARG A 69 6.68 3.80 -2.22
CA ARG A 69 7.59 3.48 -3.32
C ARG A 69 7.01 2.31 -4.11
N ILE A 70 6.82 2.53 -5.40
CA ILE A 70 6.34 1.49 -6.30
C ILE A 70 7.48 1.14 -7.26
N THR A 71 7.81 -0.13 -7.36
CA THR A 71 8.84 -0.62 -8.27
C THR A 71 8.39 -0.42 -9.71
N LEU A 72 9.22 0.20 -10.53
CA LEU A 72 8.84 0.47 -11.92
C LEU A 72 8.89 -0.75 -12.81
N LYS A 73 9.79 -1.69 -12.51
CA LYS A 73 9.90 -2.92 -13.30
C LYS A 73 8.91 -3.95 -12.79
N LYS A 74 8.31 -4.69 -13.73
CA LYS A 74 7.46 -5.81 -13.38
C LYS A 74 8.29 -6.90 -12.73
N ILE A 75 7.68 -7.62 -11.80
CA ILE A 75 8.26 -8.79 -11.18
C ILE A 75 8.08 -9.96 -12.15
N GLU A 76 9.18 -10.60 -12.49
CA GLU A 76 9.20 -11.76 -13.38
C GLU A 76 9.23 -13.06 -12.60
#